data_d5e698d64d65e7f0477a74880c9d9c70
#
_entry.id   d5e698d64d65e7f0477a74880c9d9c70
#
_cell.length_a   1.000
_cell.length_b   1.000
_cell.length_c   1.000
_cell.angle_alpha   90.00
_cell.angle_beta   90.00
_cell.angle_gamma   90.00
#
_symmetry.space_group_name_H-M   'P 1'
#
loop_
_entity.id
_entity.type
_entity.pdbx_description
1 polymer ?
#
loop_
_entity_poly.entity_id
_entity_poly.type
_entity_poly.pdbx_seq_one_letter_code
_entity_poly.pdbx_strand_id
1 'polypeptide(L)'
;GGLVASQVALSHPDRVQALVTVASSPCFSAHDSWPGIKPDVLSGFQQQLSEDFQRTVERFLALQTLGTESARQDARALKSTVLSLPMPSPDVLNGGLEILKTADLRQPLTALAMPFLRLYGRLDGLVPRKIIPLLDALWPKSTSIVFDKAAHAPFISHPQAFCAPLIELKREIDKFF
;
A
#
# COMPACT_ATOMS: atom_id res chain seq x y z
N GLY A 1 0.91 -2.56 5.86
CA GLY A 1 2.32 -2.99 5.75
C GLY A 1 3.27 -1.87 5.36
N GLY A 2 2.94 -1.06 4.33
CA GLY A 2 3.86 -0.03 3.82
C GLY A 2 4.28 1.03 4.85
N LEU A 3 3.37 1.52 5.69
CA LEU A 3 3.70 2.46 6.76
C LEU A 3 4.65 1.84 7.80
N VAL A 4 4.41 0.57 8.16
CA VAL A 4 5.28 -0.15 9.12
C VAL A 4 6.66 -0.35 8.53
N ALA A 5 6.78 -0.82 7.27
CA ALA A 5 8.06 -1.00 6.59
C ALA A 5 8.83 0.33 6.47
N SER A 6 8.13 1.40 6.13
CA SER A 6 8.70 2.76 6.06
C SER A 6 9.23 3.22 7.41
N GLN A 7 8.48 2.99 8.50
CA GLN A 7 8.91 3.33 9.84
C GLN A 7 10.14 2.51 10.28
N VAL A 8 10.21 1.23 9.93
CA VAL A 8 11.39 0.39 10.18
C VAL A 8 12.61 0.92 9.44
N ALA A 9 12.47 1.29 8.17
CA ALA A 9 13.55 1.86 7.36
C ALA A 9 14.08 3.19 7.95
N LEU A 10 13.20 4.01 8.53
CA LEU A 10 13.58 5.25 9.21
C LEU A 10 14.29 5.00 10.55
N SER A 11 13.77 4.05 11.34
CA SER A 11 14.27 3.79 12.70
C SER A 11 15.54 2.94 12.73
N HIS A 12 15.73 2.08 11.73
CA HIS A 12 16.82 1.12 11.65
C HIS A 12 17.44 1.07 10.24
N PRO A 13 17.98 2.22 9.75
CA PRO A 13 18.48 2.31 8.37
C PRO A 13 19.67 1.38 8.10
N ASP A 14 20.44 1.04 9.11
CA ASP A 14 21.55 0.08 9.08
C ASP A 14 21.11 -1.38 8.85
N ARG A 15 19.82 -1.68 9.08
CA ARG A 15 19.21 -2.99 8.93
C ARG A 15 18.45 -3.16 7.61
N VAL A 16 18.30 -2.09 6.82
CA VAL A 16 17.48 -2.06 5.62
C VAL A 16 18.31 -1.67 4.41
N GLN A 17 18.54 -2.62 3.51
CA GLN A 17 19.30 -2.39 2.28
C GLN A 17 18.50 -1.61 1.23
N ALA A 18 17.20 -1.79 1.18
CA ALA A 18 16.28 -1.05 0.30
C ALA A 18 14.86 -1.09 0.86
N LEU A 19 14.05 -0.08 0.53
CA LEU A 19 12.63 -0.04 0.83
C LEU A 19 11.82 -0.23 -0.46
N VAL A 20 10.86 -1.15 -0.43
CA VAL A 20 9.86 -1.30 -1.49
C VAL A 20 8.47 -1.13 -0.88
N THR A 21 7.69 -0.22 -1.43
CA THR A 21 6.28 -0.07 -1.05
C THR A 21 5.37 -0.39 -2.23
N VAL A 22 4.29 -1.11 -1.96
CA VAL A 22 3.32 -1.54 -2.98
C VAL A 22 1.96 -0.97 -2.62
N ALA A 23 1.36 -0.22 -3.54
CA ALA A 23 0.03 0.36 -3.39
C ALA A 23 -0.13 1.04 -2.01
N SER A 24 0.88 1.84 -1.62
CA SER A 24 0.95 2.46 -0.31
C SER A 24 1.09 3.97 -0.40
N SER A 25 0.53 4.67 0.58
CA SER A 25 0.66 6.10 0.79
C SER A 25 1.38 6.37 2.11
N PRO A 26 2.26 7.37 2.19
CA PRO A 26 2.85 7.80 3.45
C PRO A 26 1.87 8.52 4.37
N CYS A 27 0.75 8.97 3.81
CA CYS A 27 -0.36 9.61 4.50
C CYS A 27 -1.65 9.17 3.81
N PHE A 28 -2.45 8.32 4.46
CA PHE A 28 -3.69 7.77 3.88
C PHE A 28 -4.86 8.72 3.98
N SER A 29 -4.92 9.53 5.02
CA SER A 29 -6.02 10.49 5.22
C SER A 29 -5.89 11.67 4.26
N ALA A 30 -6.99 12.04 3.61
CA ALA A 30 -7.09 13.27 2.85
C ALA A 30 -7.14 14.47 3.81
N HIS A 31 -6.34 15.48 3.52
CA HIS A 31 -6.40 16.77 4.21
C HIS A 31 -5.80 17.87 3.34
N ASP A 32 -6.33 19.07 3.44
CA ASP A 32 -5.92 20.23 2.64
C ASP A 32 -5.83 19.91 1.13
N SER A 33 -4.67 20.05 0.54
CA SER A 33 -4.38 19.72 -0.85
C SER A 33 -3.89 18.28 -1.05
N TRP A 34 -3.76 17.47 0.02
CA TRP A 34 -3.27 16.09 -0.06
C TRP A 34 -4.40 15.13 -0.45
N PRO A 35 -4.27 14.42 -1.60
CA PRO A 35 -5.25 13.42 -2.00
C PRO A 35 -5.10 12.15 -1.18
N GLY A 36 -6.17 11.72 -0.55
CA GLY A 36 -6.22 10.53 0.28
C GLY A 36 -7.65 10.05 0.48
N ILE A 37 -7.85 9.13 1.41
CA ILE A 37 -9.18 8.68 1.83
C ILE A 37 -9.75 9.71 2.82
N LYS A 38 -10.98 10.14 2.58
CA LYS A 38 -11.64 11.09 3.50
C LYS A 38 -11.79 10.49 4.89
N PRO A 39 -11.57 11.26 5.97
CA PRO A 39 -11.65 10.76 7.35
C PRO A 39 -12.99 10.11 7.70
N ASP A 40 -14.09 10.64 7.19
CA ASP A 40 -15.45 10.09 7.37
C ASP A 40 -15.61 8.70 6.72
N VAL A 41 -14.95 8.45 5.57
CA VAL A 41 -14.93 7.14 4.91
C VAL A 41 -14.17 6.12 5.76
N LEU A 42 -13.03 6.50 6.34
CA LEU A 42 -12.27 5.63 7.25
C LEU A 42 -13.06 5.32 8.54
N SER A 43 -13.73 6.32 9.10
CA SER A 43 -14.57 6.14 10.30
C SER A 43 -15.79 5.27 10.01
N GLY A 44 -16.44 5.45 8.85
CA GLY A 44 -17.54 4.58 8.41
C GLY A 44 -17.11 3.14 8.19
N PHE A 45 -15.91 2.91 7.65
CA PHE A 45 -15.33 1.58 7.48
C PHE A 45 -15.06 0.92 8.84
N GLN A 46 -14.53 1.67 9.81
CA GLN A 46 -14.30 1.20 11.17
C GLN A 46 -15.60 0.75 11.84
N GLN A 47 -16.67 1.54 11.70
CA GLN A 47 -17.98 1.19 12.22
C GLN A 47 -18.51 -0.09 11.57
N GLN A 48 -18.44 -0.21 10.24
CA GLN A 48 -18.89 -1.41 9.52
C GLN A 48 -18.11 -2.67 9.92
N LEU A 49 -16.80 -2.56 10.20
CA LEU A 49 -16.01 -3.68 10.72
C LEU A 49 -16.51 -4.17 12.09
N SER A 50 -16.98 -3.26 12.95
CA SER A 50 -17.53 -3.61 14.25
C SER A 50 -18.92 -4.23 14.16
N GLU A 51 -19.72 -3.88 13.14
CA GLU A 51 -21.09 -4.37 12.94
C GLU A 51 -21.10 -5.71 12.18
N ASP A 52 -20.33 -5.84 11.11
CA ASP A 52 -20.26 -7.05 10.27
C ASP A 52 -18.84 -7.17 9.66
N PHE A 53 -17.95 -7.78 10.42
CA PHE A 53 -16.55 -7.98 10.03
C PHE A 53 -16.40 -8.69 8.68
N GLN A 54 -17.04 -9.87 8.55
CA GLN A 54 -16.84 -10.70 7.38
C GLN A 54 -17.28 -9.98 6.09
N ARG A 55 -18.46 -9.42 6.08
CA ARG A 55 -19.01 -8.70 4.93
C ARG A 55 -18.20 -7.48 4.57
N THR A 56 -17.69 -6.75 5.59
CA THR A 56 -16.85 -5.56 5.37
C THR A 56 -15.51 -5.93 4.76
N VAL A 57 -14.86 -6.99 5.26
CA VAL A 57 -13.61 -7.50 4.69
C VAL A 57 -13.83 -8.00 3.25
N GLU A 58 -14.91 -8.74 2.98
CA GLU A 58 -15.23 -9.22 1.64
C GLU A 58 -15.38 -8.06 0.64
N ARG A 59 -16.08 -6.99 1.02
CA ARG A 59 -16.21 -5.78 0.21
C ARG A 59 -14.87 -5.09 -0.02
N PHE A 60 -14.07 -4.98 1.03
CA PHE A 60 -12.74 -4.38 0.95
C PHE A 60 -11.81 -5.14 0.00
N LEU A 61 -11.81 -6.49 0.07
CA LEU A 61 -11.02 -7.33 -0.83
C LEU A 61 -11.48 -7.18 -2.30
N ALA A 62 -12.79 -7.05 -2.53
CA ALA A 62 -13.32 -6.81 -3.87
C ALA A 62 -12.87 -5.44 -4.43
N LEU A 63 -12.80 -4.41 -3.60
CA LEU A 63 -12.31 -3.09 -4.02
C LEU A 63 -10.83 -3.11 -4.46
N GLN A 64 -10.01 -3.97 -3.88
CA GLN A 64 -8.59 -4.07 -4.22
C GLN A 64 -8.32 -4.54 -5.65
N THR A 65 -9.24 -5.25 -6.26
CA THR A 65 -9.12 -5.81 -7.62
C THR A 65 -10.01 -5.11 -8.64
N LEU A 66 -10.83 -4.17 -8.20
CA LEU A 66 -11.83 -3.51 -9.04
C LEU A 66 -11.19 -2.83 -10.26
N GLY A 67 -11.74 -3.09 -11.43
CA GLY A 67 -11.29 -2.50 -12.70
C GLY A 67 -10.24 -3.30 -13.45
N THR A 68 -9.66 -4.35 -12.86
CA THR A 68 -8.76 -5.27 -13.57
C THR A 68 -9.54 -6.29 -14.39
N GLU A 69 -8.93 -6.84 -15.43
CA GLU A 69 -9.52 -7.88 -16.29
C GLU A 69 -9.87 -9.15 -15.50
N SER A 70 -9.01 -9.52 -14.54
CA SER A 70 -9.15 -10.69 -13.64
C SER A 70 -9.89 -10.40 -12.33
N ALA A 71 -10.49 -9.21 -12.17
CA ALA A 71 -11.02 -8.70 -10.89
C ALA A 71 -11.82 -9.72 -10.07
N ARG A 72 -12.73 -10.48 -10.72
CA ARG A 72 -13.57 -11.47 -10.02
C ARG A 72 -12.76 -12.67 -9.52
N GLN A 73 -11.80 -13.14 -10.31
CA GLN A 73 -10.95 -14.27 -9.95
C GLN A 73 -9.98 -13.88 -8.85
N ASP A 74 -9.35 -12.72 -8.96
CA ASP A 74 -8.42 -12.17 -7.98
C ASP A 74 -9.12 -11.91 -6.64
N ALA A 75 -10.32 -11.33 -6.66
CA ALA A 75 -11.13 -11.11 -5.46
C ALA A 75 -11.48 -12.43 -4.75
N ARG A 76 -11.81 -13.49 -5.50
CA ARG A 76 -12.08 -14.82 -4.94
C ARG A 76 -10.84 -15.43 -4.29
N ALA A 77 -9.68 -15.33 -4.95
CA ALA A 77 -8.41 -15.85 -4.45
C ALA A 77 -8.01 -15.12 -3.15
N LEU A 78 -8.06 -13.79 -3.14
CA LEU A 78 -7.82 -12.97 -1.96
C LEU A 78 -8.76 -13.33 -0.80
N LYS A 79 -10.06 -13.40 -1.09
CA LYS A 79 -11.07 -13.77 -0.09
C LYS A 79 -10.79 -15.14 0.51
N SER A 80 -10.55 -16.16 -0.31
CA SER A 80 -10.25 -17.51 0.15
C SER A 80 -9.02 -17.54 1.06
N THR A 81 -7.94 -16.83 0.66
CA THR A 81 -6.70 -16.79 1.44
C THR A 81 -6.87 -16.02 2.75
N VAL A 82 -7.46 -14.83 2.72
CA VAL A 82 -7.58 -13.97 3.90
C VAL A 82 -8.54 -14.55 4.93
N LEU A 83 -9.70 -15.07 4.49
CA LEU A 83 -10.71 -15.63 5.40
C LEU A 83 -10.37 -17.04 5.92
N SER A 84 -9.35 -17.70 5.37
CA SER A 84 -8.82 -18.95 5.93
C SER A 84 -7.90 -18.75 7.13
N LEU A 85 -7.44 -17.51 7.36
CA LEU A 85 -6.58 -17.16 8.47
C LEU A 85 -7.41 -16.87 9.74
N PRO A 86 -6.83 -17.01 10.94
CA PRO A 86 -7.50 -16.62 12.18
C PRO A 86 -7.97 -15.16 12.10
N MET A 87 -9.20 -14.94 12.53
CA MET A 87 -9.79 -13.59 12.56
C MET A 87 -9.05 -12.72 13.59
N PRO A 88 -8.56 -11.53 13.20
CA PRO A 88 -7.94 -10.62 14.15
C PRO A 88 -8.99 -10.07 15.14
N SER A 89 -8.55 -9.72 16.33
CA SER A 89 -9.44 -9.06 17.29
C SER A 89 -9.84 -7.66 16.82
N PRO A 90 -11.01 -7.15 17.25
CA PRO A 90 -11.42 -5.78 16.94
C PRO A 90 -10.39 -4.71 17.34
N ASP A 91 -9.70 -4.89 18.46
CA ASP A 91 -8.68 -3.96 18.95
C ASP A 91 -7.47 -3.88 17.99
N VAL A 92 -7.02 -5.03 17.46
CA VAL A 92 -5.93 -5.08 16.47
C VAL A 92 -6.33 -4.35 15.18
N LEU A 93 -7.56 -4.54 14.72
CA LEU A 93 -8.08 -3.86 13.54
C LEU A 93 -8.21 -2.35 13.75
N ASN A 94 -8.78 -1.96 14.88
CA ASN A 94 -8.93 -0.56 15.25
C ASN A 94 -7.57 0.13 15.38
N GLY A 95 -6.57 -0.53 15.99
CA GLY A 95 -5.20 -0.05 16.04
C GLY A 95 -4.59 0.15 14.65
N GLY A 96 -4.78 -0.81 13.73
CA GLY A 96 -4.35 -0.69 12.34
C GLY A 96 -5.02 0.46 11.59
N LEU A 97 -6.31 0.67 11.78
CA LEU A 97 -7.06 1.78 11.17
C LEU A 97 -6.64 3.14 11.75
N GLU A 98 -6.33 3.21 13.05
CA GLU A 98 -5.83 4.42 13.67
C GLU A 98 -4.45 4.81 13.10
N ILE A 99 -3.56 3.84 12.87
CA ILE A 99 -2.30 4.08 12.16
C ILE A 99 -2.56 4.65 10.76
N LEU A 100 -3.48 4.09 9.98
CA LEU A 100 -3.84 4.61 8.65
C LEU A 100 -4.40 6.04 8.72
N LYS A 101 -5.16 6.34 9.74
CA LYS A 101 -5.82 7.63 9.93
C LYS A 101 -4.86 8.74 10.35
N THR A 102 -3.86 8.41 11.18
CA THR A 102 -3.02 9.41 11.86
C THR A 102 -1.59 9.50 11.33
N ALA A 103 -1.08 8.43 10.69
CA ALA A 103 0.31 8.42 10.22
C ALA A 103 0.54 9.40 9.06
N ASP A 104 1.58 10.22 9.20
CA ASP A 104 2.12 11.06 8.14
C ASP A 104 3.64 10.93 8.07
N LEU A 105 4.10 10.15 7.12
CA LEU A 105 5.52 9.89 6.88
C LEU A 105 6.08 10.67 5.69
N ARG A 106 5.33 11.63 5.13
CA ARG A 106 5.74 12.39 3.93
C ARG A 106 7.07 13.10 4.14
N GLN A 107 7.21 13.87 5.20
CA GLN A 107 8.45 14.58 5.53
C GLN A 107 9.53 13.65 6.09
N PRO A 108 9.26 12.75 7.05
CA PRO A 108 10.27 11.83 7.56
C PRO A 108 10.98 11.02 6.46
N LEU A 109 10.26 10.54 5.44
CA LEU A 109 10.83 9.73 4.37
C LEU A 109 11.78 10.50 3.42
N THR A 110 11.87 11.82 3.52
CA THR A 110 12.90 12.60 2.81
C THR A 110 14.32 12.28 3.28
N ALA A 111 14.46 11.75 4.51
CA ALA A 111 15.74 11.37 5.11
C ALA A 111 16.25 9.99 4.69
N LEU A 112 15.48 9.21 3.91
CA LEU A 112 15.93 7.90 3.46
C LEU A 112 17.17 7.98 2.58
N ALA A 113 18.20 7.24 2.96
CA ALA A 113 19.46 7.16 2.22
C ALA A 113 19.57 5.93 1.33
N MET A 114 18.78 4.86 1.64
CA MET A 114 18.76 3.63 0.87
C MET A 114 17.89 3.75 -0.38
N PRO A 115 18.06 2.85 -1.38
CA PRO A 115 17.18 2.77 -2.53
C PRO A 115 15.71 2.61 -2.10
N PHE A 116 14.83 3.39 -2.71
CA PHE A 116 13.39 3.39 -2.42
C PHE A 116 12.58 3.22 -3.70
N LEU A 117 11.95 2.06 -3.85
CA LEU A 117 11.09 1.72 -4.98
C LEU A 117 9.61 1.75 -4.55
N ARG A 118 8.78 2.46 -5.33
CA ARG A 118 7.35 2.61 -5.08
C ARG A 118 6.56 2.04 -6.26
N LEU A 119 5.72 1.04 -6.00
CA LEU A 119 4.94 0.33 -7.01
C LEU A 119 3.45 0.65 -6.85
N TYR A 120 2.79 1.04 -7.93
CA TYR A 120 1.39 1.46 -7.92
C TYR A 120 0.58 0.82 -9.05
N GLY A 121 -0.70 0.57 -8.80
CA GLY A 121 -1.66 0.26 -9.85
C GLY A 121 -2.39 1.53 -10.29
N ARG A 122 -2.53 1.75 -11.61
CA ARG A 122 -3.25 2.91 -12.14
C ARG A 122 -4.75 2.91 -11.79
N LEU A 123 -5.32 1.73 -11.63
CA LEU A 123 -6.74 1.51 -11.32
C LEU A 123 -7.01 1.41 -9.81
N ASP A 124 -6.00 1.70 -8.97
CA ASP A 124 -6.13 1.63 -7.52
C ASP A 124 -7.13 2.66 -6.99
N GLY A 125 -8.21 2.18 -6.38
CA GLY A 125 -9.24 3.00 -5.74
C GLY A 125 -8.95 3.38 -4.30
N LEU A 126 -7.93 2.77 -3.66
CA LEU A 126 -7.55 3.00 -2.26
C LEU A 126 -6.39 4.00 -2.13
N VAL A 127 -5.43 3.92 -3.05
CA VAL A 127 -4.30 4.85 -3.12
C VAL A 127 -4.42 5.68 -4.39
N PRO A 128 -4.86 6.94 -4.29
CA PRO A 128 -5.08 7.77 -5.48
C PRO A 128 -3.79 8.02 -6.25
N ARG A 129 -3.77 7.75 -7.56
CA ARG A 129 -2.60 8.00 -8.40
C ARG A 129 -2.08 9.46 -8.35
N LYS A 130 -2.94 10.40 -7.94
CA LYS A 130 -2.58 11.81 -7.78
C LYS A 130 -1.48 12.06 -6.74
N ILE A 131 -1.24 11.12 -5.81
CA ILE A 131 -0.14 11.23 -4.86
C ILE A 131 1.22 11.04 -5.53
N ILE A 132 1.30 10.29 -6.64
CA ILE A 132 2.57 9.87 -7.24
C ILE A 132 3.44 11.08 -7.64
N PRO A 133 2.95 12.03 -8.46
CA PRO A 133 3.76 13.20 -8.82
C PRO A 133 4.13 14.08 -7.62
N LEU A 134 3.28 14.12 -6.58
CA LEU A 134 3.59 14.85 -5.34
C LEU A 134 4.76 14.18 -4.59
N LEU A 135 4.77 12.85 -4.56
CA LEU A 135 5.83 12.07 -3.93
C LEU A 135 7.11 12.04 -4.78
N ASP A 136 7.01 12.05 -6.12
CA ASP A 136 8.17 12.17 -7.01
C ASP A 136 8.91 13.51 -6.77
N ALA A 137 8.14 14.57 -6.58
CA ALA A 137 8.71 15.88 -6.25
C ALA A 137 9.32 15.92 -4.84
N LEU A 138 8.69 15.28 -3.87
CA LEU A 138 9.14 15.25 -2.47
C LEU A 138 10.34 14.32 -2.25
N TRP A 139 10.39 13.21 -2.98
CA TRP A 139 11.41 12.16 -2.87
C TRP A 139 12.11 11.90 -4.22
N PRO A 140 12.88 12.86 -4.73
CA PRO A 140 13.45 12.79 -6.08
C PRO A 140 14.48 11.66 -6.27
N LYS A 141 14.97 11.07 -5.18
CA LYS A 141 15.86 9.90 -5.21
C LYS A 141 15.12 8.57 -5.24
N SER A 142 13.80 8.56 -5.06
CA SER A 142 13.00 7.34 -5.13
C SER A 142 12.55 7.06 -6.57
N THR A 143 12.30 5.79 -6.88
CA THR A 143 11.76 5.37 -8.17
C THR A 143 10.29 4.99 -8.02
N SER A 144 9.42 5.51 -8.90
CA SER A 144 8.01 5.11 -8.95
C SER A 144 7.70 4.35 -10.24
N ILE A 145 6.93 3.28 -10.12
CA ILE A 145 6.44 2.49 -11.27
C ILE A 145 4.94 2.33 -11.13
N VAL A 146 4.23 2.59 -12.24
CA VAL A 146 2.78 2.48 -12.32
C VAL A 146 2.40 1.38 -13.32
N PHE A 147 1.67 0.37 -12.85
CA PHE A 147 1.13 -0.69 -13.70
C PHE A 147 -0.23 -0.26 -14.25
N ASP A 148 -0.30 0.02 -15.55
CA ASP A 148 -1.47 0.62 -16.20
C ASP A 148 -2.77 -0.15 -16.06
N LYS A 149 -2.71 -1.48 -16.01
CA LYS A 149 -3.87 -2.36 -15.95
C LYS A 149 -4.10 -2.98 -14.58
N ALA A 150 -3.28 -2.63 -13.57
CA ALA A 150 -3.39 -3.15 -12.22
C ALA A 150 -4.17 -2.19 -11.30
N ALA A 151 -4.80 -2.76 -10.27
CA ALA A 151 -5.42 -2.06 -9.16
C ALA A 151 -4.51 -2.11 -7.91
N HIS A 152 -5.07 -2.28 -6.71
CA HIS A 152 -4.33 -2.25 -5.43
C HIS A 152 -3.39 -3.45 -5.23
N ALA A 153 -3.60 -4.56 -5.93
CA ALA A 153 -2.82 -5.79 -5.80
C ALA A 153 -2.12 -6.19 -7.12
N PRO A 154 -1.16 -5.38 -7.63
CA PRO A 154 -0.45 -5.67 -8.89
C PRO A 154 0.31 -6.99 -8.85
N PHE A 155 0.77 -7.44 -7.68
CA PHE A 155 1.45 -8.71 -7.48
C PHE A 155 0.55 -9.94 -7.72
N ILE A 156 -0.78 -9.78 -7.68
CA ILE A 156 -1.75 -10.83 -8.00
C ILE A 156 -2.13 -10.76 -9.47
N SER A 157 -2.59 -9.60 -9.93
CA SER A 157 -3.13 -9.44 -11.29
C SER A 157 -2.05 -9.45 -12.37
N HIS A 158 -0.81 -9.03 -12.07
CA HIS A 158 0.28 -8.87 -13.04
C HIS A 158 1.62 -9.36 -12.47
N PRO A 159 1.74 -10.63 -12.00
CA PRO A 159 2.90 -11.11 -11.25
C PRO A 159 4.23 -10.99 -12.01
N GLN A 160 4.27 -11.29 -13.32
CA GLN A 160 5.50 -11.19 -14.12
C GLN A 160 5.99 -9.74 -14.23
N ALA A 161 5.08 -8.80 -14.55
CA ALA A 161 5.41 -7.39 -14.64
C ALA A 161 5.80 -6.81 -13.27
N PHE A 162 5.16 -7.29 -12.20
CA PHE A 162 5.46 -6.90 -10.83
C PHE A 162 6.83 -7.37 -10.35
N CYS A 163 7.25 -8.60 -10.70
CA CYS A 163 8.53 -9.13 -10.29
C CYS A 163 9.72 -8.48 -11.00
N ALA A 164 9.56 -8.01 -12.24
CA ALA A 164 10.64 -7.45 -13.03
C ALA A 164 11.43 -6.32 -12.33
N PRO A 165 10.79 -5.24 -11.83
CA PRO A 165 11.51 -4.17 -11.13
C PRO A 165 12.12 -4.60 -9.78
N LEU A 166 11.56 -5.62 -9.13
CA LEU A 166 12.14 -6.17 -7.90
C LEU A 166 13.46 -6.91 -8.19
N ILE A 167 13.50 -7.67 -9.28
CA ILE A 167 14.71 -8.37 -9.73
C ILE A 167 15.79 -7.35 -10.10
N GLU A 168 15.41 -6.27 -10.78
CA GLU A 168 16.34 -5.20 -11.14
C GLU A 168 16.92 -4.50 -9.91
N LEU A 169 16.04 -4.08 -8.98
CA LEU A 169 16.47 -3.50 -7.71
C LEU A 169 17.44 -4.41 -6.94
N LYS A 170 17.11 -5.73 -6.87
CA LYS A 170 18.01 -6.67 -6.21
C LYS A 170 19.39 -6.73 -6.89
N ARG A 171 19.45 -6.77 -8.22
CA ARG A 171 20.72 -6.75 -8.96
C ARG A 171 21.53 -5.48 -8.72
N GLU A 172 20.86 -4.35 -8.55
CA GLU A 172 21.53 -3.09 -8.20
C GLU A 172 22.13 -3.15 -6.80
N ILE A 173 21.37 -3.63 -5.82
CA ILE A 173 21.84 -3.79 -4.43
C ILE A 173 23.03 -4.74 -4.36
N ASP A 174 22.97 -5.89 -5.04
CA ASP A 174 24.04 -6.91 -5.05
C ASP A 174 25.38 -6.40 -5.65
N LYS A 175 25.40 -5.26 -6.33
CA LYS A 175 26.65 -4.65 -6.83
C LYS A 175 27.41 -3.87 -5.73
N PHE A 176 26.74 -3.55 -4.65
CA PHE A 176 27.31 -2.74 -3.55
C PHE A 176 27.66 -3.58 -2.32
N PHE A 177 27.30 -4.85 -2.30
CA PHE A 177 27.56 -5.83 -1.25
C PHE A 177 28.19 -7.10 -1.81
#